data_6d0664c64fc60d4a3c59749d6405784b
#
_entry.id   6d0664c64fc60d4a3c59749d6405784b
#
_cell.length_a   1.000
_cell.length_b   1.000
_cell.length_c   1.000
_cell.angle_alpha   90.00
_cell.angle_beta   90.00
_cell.angle_gamma   90.00
#
_symmetry.space_group_name_H-M   'P 1'
#
loop_
_entity.id
_entity.type
_entity.pdbx_description
1 polymer ?
#
loop_
_entity_poly.entity_id
_entity_poly.type
_entity_poly.pdbx_seq_one_letter_code
_entity_poly.pdbx_strand_id
1 'polypeptide(L)'
;MMLSISLGFLACIILKDSLCIFCFSFCFLLYLNERFHSKRILIVFMILSLFSIVLVKPCKEAEKGIYTISEIKQSYYVAKNQRTRVLVQSDLDLNFKDQIQVNSLEPIHTDDNFTLFSFTKFNASKNVFYKTKSIRILKKSNSLKSKLYAYISSQKNSKVLLSLYYGIHEDTIDEIYTMLGYGYISAYFIVFNLLKRKYEDKKIRISLLILSILFGSFFVFTLSLTRFILYQISYLFFKSKSDQIGFTILFFSILYPTQVLSISFVLPILLQLVSYFCTDYKWIVQKMVLISVLFIYFKKVDIVSFLLFNLLRKFYGCVFLLGMFIPDFVTLKIPSLTIHYAPQYVFILAFIVVYIQCLKHFKWKYMILFLLPFLEVFCNTFFQVYTLNIGQGDCSVIVEPFYKSVVMIDCGQSLYRDNVERIIFPFLENKNIHTIDTLILTHDDFDHSGGYDRLKEKVKIKKVIKDSKDKVNVKYPFYLLLQERKAKDENDSSIISYFTYDHLNYLFMGDASKEIEKQLMDAYDLKADVIKVGHHGSNTSSDAAFLDSLDCKIALISAGYKNKYDHPSTETLKTLDHLNIHTFCTSTDGSIAIYSLHHFAFIVTNDGLFGIIRA
;
A
#
# COMPACT_ATOMS: atom_id res chain seq x y z
N MET A 1 18.50 18.73 -21.49
CA MET A 1 17.72 18.07 -22.56
C MET A 1 17.25 16.68 -22.14
N MET A 2 18.17 15.77 -21.85
CA MET A 2 17.83 14.39 -21.50
C MET A 2 16.90 14.27 -20.28
N LEU A 3 17.10 15.11 -19.25
CA LEU A 3 16.22 15.13 -18.08
C LEU A 3 14.75 15.40 -18.44
N SER A 4 14.49 16.39 -19.30
CA SER A 4 13.10 16.72 -19.70
C SER A 4 12.44 15.57 -20.45
N ILE A 5 13.13 14.96 -21.41
CA ILE A 5 12.62 13.80 -22.15
C ILE A 5 12.32 12.62 -21.19
N SER A 6 13.24 12.36 -20.27
CA SER A 6 13.13 11.24 -19.33
C SER A 6 12.00 11.42 -18.31
N LEU A 7 11.78 12.65 -17.83
CA LEU A 7 10.64 12.98 -16.96
C LEU A 7 9.30 12.84 -17.70
N GLY A 8 9.25 13.28 -18.97
CA GLY A 8 8.06 13.08 -19.81
C GLY A 8 7.77 11.60 -20.06
N PHE A 9 8.78 10.80 -20.37
CA PHE A 9 8.64 9.36 -20.52
C PHE A 9 8.20 8.65 -19.22
N LEU A 10 8.77 9.04 -18.09
CA LEU A 10 8.36 8.56 -16.78
C LEU A 10 6.88 8.87 -16.51
N ALA A 11 6.42 10.07 -16.83
CA ALA A 11 5.02 10.44 -16.69
C ALA A 11 4.10 9.56 -17.57
N CYS A 12 4.50 9.26 -18.82
CA CYS A 12 3.76 8.33 -19.68
C CYS A 12 3.62 6.93 -19.05
N ILE A 13 4.68 6.42 -18.41
CA ILE A 13 4.65 5.12 -17.73
C ILE A 13 3.72 5.15 -16.50
N ILE A 14 3.71 6.25 -15.75
CA ILE A 14 2.88 6.39 -14.53
C ILE A 14 1.39 6.47 -14.88
N LEU A 15 1.03 7.13 -15.97
CA LEU A 15 -0.37 7.33 -16.37
C LEU A 15 -1.10 6.03 -16.73
N LYS A 16 -0.40 5.02 -17.22
CA LYS A 16 -0.90 3.66 -17.56
C LYS A 16 -2.06 3.58 -18.57
N ASP A 17 -2.92 4.57 -18.62
CA ASP A 17 -4.04 4.64 -19.55
C ASP A 17 -3.60 5.24 -20.89
N SER A 18 -3.96 4.59 -22.00
CA SER A 18 -3.52 5.00 -23.35
C SER A 18 -4.05 6.36 -23.76
N LEU A 19 -5.27 6.73 -23.36
CA LEU A 19 -5.84 8.05 -23.66
C LEU A 19 -5.13 9.15 -22.87
N CYS A 20 -4.90 8.90 -21.58
CA CYS A 20 -4.16 9.83 -20.73
C CYS A 20 -2.70 10.01 -21.21
N ILE A 21 -2.05 8.93 -21.66
CA ILE A 21 -0.71 8.98 -22.25
C ILE A 21 -0.73 9.82 -23.52
N PHE A 22 -1.72 9.64 -24.38
CA PHE A 22 -1.86 10.40 -25.62
C PHE A 22 -2.04 11.90 -25.35
N CYS A 23 -3.00 12.27 -24.50
CA CYS A 23 -3.27 13.68 -24.14
C CYS A 23 -2.03 14.34 -23.51
N PHE A 24 -1.39 13.66 -22.54
CA PHE A 24 -0.17 14.16 -21.90
C PHE A 24 0.97 14.32 -22.91
N SER A 25 1.18 13.32 -23.79
CA SER A 25 2.25 13.35 -24.79
C SER A 25 2.08 14.50 -25.75
N PHE A 26 0.84 14.78 -26.19
CA PHE A 26 0.54 15.91 -27.05
C PHE A 26 0.91 17.26 -26.39
N CYS A 27 0.45 17.51 -25.16
CA CYS A 27 0.78 18.72 -24.42
C CYS A 27 2.31 18.84 -24.15
N PHE A 28 2.96 17.71 -23.84
CA PHE A 28 4.38 17.71 -23.57
C PHE A 28 5.23 17.90 -24.83
N LEU A 29 4.78 17.44 -25.99
CA LEU A 29 5.40 17.72 -27.28
C LEU A 29 5.38 19.23 -27.60
N LEU A 30 4.28 19.93 -27.32
CA LEU A 30 4.20 21.38 -27.46
C LEU A 30 5.22 22.09 -26.58
N TYR A 31 5.30 21.66 -25.29
CA TYR A 31 6.32 22.18 -24.36
C TYR A 31 7.76 21.95 -24.84
N LEU A 32 8.07 20.72 -25.33
CA LEU A 32 9.41 20.42 -25.86
C LEU A 32 9.72 21.22 -27.11
N ASN A 33 8.72 21.47 -27.99
CA ASN A 33 8.89 22.29 -29.18
C ASN A 33 9.22 23.73 -28.81
N GLU A 34 8.47 24.34 -27.90
CA GLU A 34 8.76 25.71 -27.40
C GLU A 34 10.13 25.78 -26.71
N ARG A 35 10.51 24.78 -25.93
CA ARG A 35 11.73 24.83 -25.12
C ARG A 35 13.00 24.56 -25.87
N PHE A 36 12.98 23.69 -26.87
CA PHE A 36 14.20 23.20 -27.53
C PHE A 36 14.26 23.45 -29.02
N HIS A 37 13.14 23.78 -29.69
CA HIS A 37 13.04 24.01 -31.15
C HIS A 37 13.72 22.94 -32.01
N SER A 38 13.68 21.66 -31.58
CA SER A 38 14.41 20.58 -32.23
C SER A 38 13.49 19.43 -32.63
N LYS A 39 13.31 19.23 -33.94
CA LYS A 39 12.53 18.13 -34.50
C LYS A 39 13.01 16.74 -34.04
N ARG A 40 14.33 16.58 -33.84
CA ARG A 40 14.92 15.31 -33.36
C ARG A 40 14.42 14.94 -31.95
N ILE A 41 14.36 15.92 -31.04
CA ILE A 41 13.88 15.74 -29.67
C ILE A 41 12.40 15.32 -29.68
N LEU A 42 11.59 15.97 -30.51
CA LEU A 42 10.17 15.65 -30.66
C LEU A 42 9.96 14.21 -31.14
N ILE A 43 10.72 13.80 -32.17
CA ILE A 43 10.64 12.44 -32.71
C ILE A 43 11.04 11.40 -31.64
N VAL A 44 12.15 11.62 -30.94
CA VAL A 44 12.63 10.71 -29.89
C VAL A 44 11.58 10.57 -28.77
N PHE A 45 11.00 11.69 -28.32
CA PHE A 45 9.96 11.63 -27.28
C PHE A 45 8.70 10.93 -27.77
N MET A 46 8.27 11.17 -29.01
CA MET A 46 7.11 10.51 -29.61
C MET A 46 7.31 8.99 -29.67
N ILE A 47 8.49 8.54 -30.09
CA ILE A 47 8.83 7.09 -30.12
C ILE A 47 8.80 6.51 -28.70
N LEU A 48 9.36 7.21 -27.71
CA LEU A 48 9.37 6.77 -26.33
C LEU A 48 7.94 6.73 -25.73
N SER A 49 7.08 7.71 -26.02
CA SER A 49 5.70 7.71 -25.53
C SER A 49 4.89 6.57 -26.10
N LEU A 50 5.03 6.25 -27.38
CA LEU A 50 4.40 5.07 -27.99
C LEU A 50 4.97 3.76 -27.39
N PHE A 51 6.26 3.71 -27.15
CA PHE A 51 6.90 2.55 -26.54
C PHE A 51 6.41 2.32 -25.08
N SER A 52 6.09 3.37 -24.34
CA SER A 52 5.55 3.24 -22.99
C SER A 52 4.25 2.43 -22.93
N ILE A 53 3.39 2.54 -23.94
CA ILE A 53 2.13 1.78 -24.04
C ILE A 53 2.40 0.27 -24.09
N VAL A 54 3.45 -0.14 -24.80
CA VAL A 54 3.84 -1.56 -24.91
C VAL A 54 4.49 -2.04 -23.62
N LEU A 55 5.35 -1.22 -23.01
CA LEU A 55 6.09 -1.58 -21.79
C LEU A 55 5.17 -1.79 -20.57
N VAL A 56 4.08 -1.05 -20.48
CA VAL A 56 3.18 -1.07 -19.31
C VAL A 56 2.18 -2.22 -19.38
N LYS A 57 2.00 -2.88 -20.53
CA LYS A 57 1.09 -4.04 -20.62
C LYS A 57 1.55 -5.17 -19.70
N PRO A 58 0.80 -5.49 -18.64
CA PRO A 58 1.15 -6.62 -17.78
C PRO A 58 0.89 -7.94 -18.51
N CYS A 59 1.81 -8.88 -18.42
CA CYS A 59 1.56 -10.26 -18.83
C CYS A 59 0.75 -10.94 -17.71
N LYS A 60 -0.58 -11.01 -17.89
CA LYS A 60 -1.51 -11.60 -16.89
C LYS A 60 -1.69 -13.12 -17.04
N GLU A 61 -1.11 -13.73 -18.05
CA GLU A 61 -1.23 -15.17 -18.28
C GLU A 61 -0.09 -15.92 -17.60
N ALA A 62 -0.43 -16.94 -16.83
CA ALA A 62 0.52 -17.88 -16.26
C ALA A 62 0.06 -19.30 -16.55
N GLU A 63 0.99 -20.17 -16.94
CA GLU A 63 0.75 -21.56 -17.28
C GLU A 63 1.39 -22.48 -16.24
N LYS A 64 0.75 -23.64 -16.01
CA LYS A 64 1.37 -24.71 -15.21
C LYS A 64 2.62 -25.21 -15.93
N GLY A 65 3.67 -25.56 -15.19
CA GLY A 65 4.89 -26.01 -15.82
C GLY A 65 6.13 -25.86 -14.93
N ILE A 66 7.30 -25.85 -15.58
CA ILE A 66 8.58 -25.75 -14.89
C ILE A 66 8.95 -24.28 -14.65
N TYR A 67 9.27 -23.98 -13.40
CA TYR A 67 9.71 -22.68 -12.95
C TYR A 67 11.04 -22.78 -12.19
N THR A 68 11.77 -21.69 -12.18
CA THR A 68 13.05 -21.56 -11.45
C THR A 68 12.92 -20.50 -10.37
N ILE A 69 13.35 -20.81 -9.15
CA ILE A 69 13.33 -19.86 -8.03
C ILE A 69 14.26 -18.67 -8.36
N SER A 70 13.67 -17.48 -8.41
CA SER A 70 14.36 -16.23 -8.77
C SER A 70 14.52 -15.28 -7.59
N GLU A 71 13.56 -15.25 -6.67
CA GLU A 71 13.61 -14.45 -5.45
C GLU A 71 13.20 -15.31 -4.25
N ILE A 72 13.85 -15.04 -3.12
CA ILE A 72 13.50 -15.62 -1.82
C ILE A 72 13.05 -14.46 -0.95
N LYS A 73 11.93 -14.62 -0.27
CA LYS A 73 11.38 -13.70 0.72
C LYS A 73 11.17 -14.45 2.03
N GLN A 74 10.86 -13.75 3.10
CA GLN A 74 10.71 -14.35 4.42
C GLN A 74 9.61 -15.43 4.48
N SER A 75 8.47 -15.19 3.84
CA SER A 75 7.26 -16.04 3.92
C SER A 75 6.83 -16.66 2.59
N TYR A 76 7.57 -16.38 1.51
CA TYR A 76 7.26 -16.89 0.18
C TYR A 76 8.45 -16.81 -0.76
N TYR A 77 8.37 -17.50 -1.87
CA TYR A 77 9.35 -17.44 -2.95
C TYR A 77 8.71 -16.87 -4.22
N VAL A 78 9.51 -16.31 -5.12
CA VAL A 78 9.07 -15.96 -6.47
C VAL A 78 9.82 -16.86 -7.45
N ALA A 79 9.08 -17.62 -8.23
CA ALA A 79 9.60 -18.45 -9.29
C ALA A 79 9.28 -17.83 -10.66
N LYS A 80 10.17 -17.99 -11.63
CA LYS A 80 10.01 -17.50 -12.99
C LYS A 80 10.24 -18.59 -14.02
N ASN A 81 9.51 -18.51 -15.12
CA ASN A 81 9.83 -19.16 -16.37
C ASN A 81 10.27 -18.12 -17.43
N GLN A 82 10.24 -18.45 -18.72
CA GLN A 82 10.61 -17.52 -19.79
C GLN A 82 9.66 -16.31 -19.91
N ARG A 83 8.37 -16.46 -19.58
CA ARG A 83 7.31 -15.46 -19.83
C ARG A 83 6.70 -14.88 -18.56
N THR A 84 6.57 -15.68 -17.51
CA THR A 84 5.76 -15.34 -16.35
C THR A 84 6.50 -15.54 -15.03
N ARG A 85 5.96 -14.92 -14.00
CA ARG A 85 6.43 -15.00 -12.61
C ARG A 85 5.26 -15.42 -11.73
N VAL A 86 5.52 -16.33 -10.80
CA VAL A 86 4.51 -16.84 -9.87
C VAL A 86 5.03 -16.78 -8.44
N LEU A 87 4.14 -16.53 -7.51
CA LEU A 87 4.41 -16.58 -6.09
C LEU A 87 4.24 -18.02 -5.60
N VAL A 88 5.24 -18.52 -4.87
CA VAL A 88 5.25 -19.88 -4.32
C VAL A 88 5.17 -19.79 -2.80
N GLN A 89 4.11 -20.35 -2.23
CA GLN A 89 3.91 -20.54 -0.79
C GLN A 89 4.17 -22.00 -0.46
N SER A 90 5.26 -22.30 0.19
CA SER A 90 5.65 -23.68 0.51
C SER A 90 6.52 -23.71 1.77
N ASP A 91 6.32 -24.72 2.61
CA ASP A 91 7.17 -25.01 3.77
C ASP A 91 8.48 -25.72 3.36
N LEU A 92 8.63 -26.07 2.09
CA LEU A 92 9.86 -26.67 1.57
C LEU A 92 10.99 -25.63 1.55
N ASP A 93 12.18 -26.04 1.99
CA ASP A 93 13.38 -25.22 1.90
C ASP A 93 13.86 -25.16 0.43
N LEU A 94 13.59 -24.00 -0.19
CA LEU A 94 13.94 -23.72 -1.58
C LEU A 94 15.09 -22.72 -1.64
N ASN A 95 15.97 -22.91 -2.62
CA ASN A 95 17.12 -22.05 -2.81
C ASN A 95 17.11 -21.38 -4.21
N PHE A 96 17.92 -20.36 -4.39
CA PHE A 96 18.06 -19.69 -5.69
C PHE A 96 18.42 -20.66 -6.80
N LYS A 97 17.71 -20.53 -7.93
CA LYS A 97 17.84 -21.38 -9.12
C LYS A 97 17.39 -22.84 -8.94
N ASP A 98 16.75 -23.21 -7.85
CA ASP A 98 16.03 -24.49 -7.76
C ASP A 98 14.95 -24.54 -8.84
N GLN A 99 14.81 -25.70 -9.50
CA GLN A 99 13.75 -25.96 -10.48
C GLN A 99 12.60 -26.68 -9.82
N ILE A 100 11.40 -26.15 -10.03
CA ILE A 100 10.17 -26.68 -9.48
C ILE A 100 9.12 -26.88 -10.58
N GLN A 101 8.30 -27.91 -10.41
CA GLN A 101 7.07 -28.11 -11.18
C GLN A 101 5.93 -27.43 -10.43
N VAL A 102 5.21 -26.54 -11.10
CA VAL A 102 4.00 -25.88 -10.60
C VAL A 102 2.79 -26.63 -11.13
N ASN A 103 1.96 -27.17 -10.22
CA ASN A 103 0.83 -28.04 -10.56
C ASN A 103 -0.52 -27.30 -10.53
N SER A 104 -0.62 -26.24 -9.71
CA SER A 104 -1.83 -25.41 -9.60
C SER A 104 -1.47 -23.94 -9.60
N LEU A 105 -2.36 -23.11 -10.09
CA LEU A 105 -2.23 -21.66 -10.09
C LEU A 105 -3.55 -21.05 -9.61
N GLU A 106 -3.45 -20.13 -8.65
CA GLU A 106 -4.55 -19.33 -8.13
C GLU A 106 -4.23 -17.85 -8.31
N PRO A 107 -5.19 -17.00 -8.68
CA PRO A 107 -4.98 -15.55 -8.67
C PRO A 107 -4.55 -15.07 -7.27
N ILE A 108 -3.64 -14.10 -7.22
CA ILE A 108 -3.32 -13.43 -5.96
C ILE A 108 -4.47 -12.46 -5.68
N HIS A 109 -5.15 -12.71 -4.58
CA HIS A 109 -6.15 -11.83 -4.03
C HIS A 109 -5.85 -11.62 -2.54
N THR A 110 -5.96 -10.39 -2.07
CA THR A 110 -5.81 -10.05 -0.66
C THR A 110 -6.91 -9.09 -0.25
N ASP A 111 -7.23 -9.10 1.04
CA ASP A 111 -8.21 -8.19 1.60
C ASP A 111 -7.57 -6.81 1.73
N ASP A 112 -7.69 -6.01 0.68
CA ASP A 112 -7.10 -4.69 0.61
C ASP A 112 -7.91 -3.68 1.45
N ASN A 113 -7.20 -2.87 2.23
CA ASN A 113 -7.77 -1.86 3.12
C ASN A 113 -7.12 -0.50 2.91
N PHE A 114 -7.87 0.57 3.21
CA PHE A 114 -7.36 1.93 3.20
C PHE A 114 -6.13 2.06 4.10
N THR A 115 -5.15 2.83 3.65
CA THR A 115 -3.93 3.14 4.40
C THR A 115 -3.01 1.95 4.65
N LEU A 116 -3.43 0.71 4.41
CA LEU A 116 -2.61 -0.47 4.59
C LEU A 116 -1.87 -0.86 3.30
N PHE A 117 -0.88 -1.74 3.47
CA PHE A 117 -0.09 -2.25 2.36
C PHE A 117 -0.90 -3.26 1.54
N SER A 118 -1.09 -2.98 0.25
CA SER A 118 -1.72 -3.93 -0.67
C SER A 118 -0.71 -4.92 -1.24
N PHE A 119 -0.77 -6.16 -0.80
CA PHE A 119 0.08 -7.24 -1.30
C PHE A 119 -0.24 -7.59 -2.75
N THR A 120 -1.49 -7.49 -3.16
CA THR A 120 -1.94 -7.69 -4.56
C THR A 120 -1.30 -6.64 -5.47
N LYS A 121 -1.45 -5.35 -5.16
CA LYS A 121 -0.87 -4.24 -5.95
C LYS A 121 0.66 -4.30 -5.97
N PHE A 122 1.28 -4.67 -4.85
CA PHE A 122 2.73 -4.85 -4.76
C PHE A 122 3.24 -5.98 -5.67
N ASN A 123 2.59 -7.14 -5.68
CA ASN A 123 2.98 -8.24 -6.55
C ASN A 123 2.66 -7.95 -8.03
N ALA A 124 1.52 -7.31 -8.32
CA ALA A 124 1.18 -6.85 -9.66
C ALA A 124 2.24 -5.89 -10.21
N SER A 125 2.82 -5.00 -9.37
CA SER A 125 3.93 -4.13 -9.76
C SER A 125 5.20 -4.90 -10.14
N LYS A 126 5.32 -6.17 -9.77
CA LYS A 126 6.41 -7.08 -10.13
C LYS A 126 6.03 -8.07 -11.23
N ASN A 127 4.88 -7.88 -11.87
CA ASN A 127 4.29 -8.83 -12.83
C ASN A 127 4.06 -10.24 -12.23
N VAL A 128 3.64 -10.31 -10.97
CA VAL A 128 3.26 -11.53 -10.27
C VAL A 128 1.78 -11.47 -9.96
N PHE A 129 0.97 -12.22 -10.69
CA PHE A 129 -0.50 -12.21 -10.58
C PHE A 129 -1.07 -13.51 -10.01
N TYR A 130 -0.26 -14.57 -9.97
CA TYR A 130 -0.67 -15.88 -9.53
C TYR A 130 0.19 -16.40 -8.40
N LYS A 131 -0.42 -17.19 -7.53
CA LYS A 131 0.24 -17.95 -6.46
C LYS A 131 0.01 -19.44 -6.62
N THR A 132 0.91 -20.22 -6.03
CA THR A 132 0.79 -21.68 -5.94
C THR A 132 1.23 -22.18 -4.58
N LYS A 133 0.56 -23.23 -4.09
CA LYS A 133 0.98 -24.04 -2.94
C LYS A 133 1.41 -25.45 -3.36
N SER A 134 0.95 -25.90 -4.53
CA SER A 134 1.22 -27.25 -5.05
C SER A 134 2.43 -27.23 -5.97
N ILE A 135 3.58 -27.61 -5.41
CA ILE A 135 4.84 -27.68 -6.14
C ILE A 135 5.53 -29.02 -5.91
N ARG A 136 6.38 -29.41 -6.86
CA ARG A 136 7.33 -30.53 -6.75
C ARG A 136 8.72 -30.04 -7.12
N ILE A 137 9.71 -30.32 -6.29
CA ILE A 137 11.11 -30.00 -6.62
C ILE A 137 11.61 -30.99 -7.68
N LEU A 138 12.07 -30.47 -8.82
CA LEU A 138 12.65 -31.26 -9.89
C LEU A 138 14.18 -31.36 -9.75
N LYS A 139 14.83 -30.23 -9.41
CA LYS A 139 16.28 -30.17 -9.32
C LYS A 139 16.69 -29.09 -8.30
N LYS A 140 17.55 -29.47 -7.36
CA LYS A 140 18.24 -28.53 -6.46
C LYS A 140 19.41 -27.89 -7.18
N SER A 141 19.62 -26.59 -6.96
CA SER A 141 20.68 -25.82 -7.58
C SER A 141 22.00 -25.97 -6.80
N ASN A 142 23.08 -26.22 -7.54
CA ASN A 142 24.44 -26.20 -6.99
C ASN A 142 25.23 -24.95 -7.45
N SER A 143 24.53 -23.85 -7.76
CA SER A 143 25.16 -22.62 -8.22
C SER A 143 25.91 -21.90 -7.07
N LEU A 144 26.93 -21.11 -7.43
CA LEU A 144 27.66 -20.29 -6.45
C LEU A 144 26.71 -19.38 -5.65
N LYS A 145 25.70 -18.81 -6.31
CA LYS A 145 24.65 -17.99 -5.68
C LYS A 145 23.88 -18.77 -4.61
N SER A 146 23.52 -20.01 -4.90
CA SER A 146 22.82 -20.90 -3.96
C SER A 146 23.70 -21.24 -2.75
N LYS A 147 24.98 -21.53 -2.98
CA LYS A 147 25.96 -21.81 -1.91
C LYS A 147 26.20 -20.60 -1.01
N LEU A 148 26.35 -19.39 -1.59
CA LEU A 148 26.53 -18.16 -0.83
C LEU A 148 25.30 -17.83 0.01
N TYR A 149 24.11 -18.03 -0.53
CA TYR A 149 22.87 -17.84 0.22
C TYR A 149 22.80 -18.80 1.40
N ALA A 150 23.04 -20.09 1.21
CA ALA A 150 23.03 -21.08 2.26
C ALA A 150 24.09 -20.78 3.36
N TYR A 151 25.29 -20.35 2.96
CA TYR A 151 26.33 -19.92 3.89
C TYR A 151 25.90 -18.73 4.74
N ILE A 152 25.35 -17.67 4.12
CA ILE A 152 24.91 -16.48 4.85
C ILE A 152 23.70 -16.80 5.75
N SER A 153 22.77 -17.63 5.29
CA SER A 153 21.61 -18.05 6.07
C SER A 153 21.99 -18.85 7.34
N SER A 154 23.13 -19.53 7.34
CA SER A 154 23.63 -20.28 8.50
C SER A 154 24.33 -19.41 9.54
N GLN A 155 24.63 -18.14 9.23
CA GLN A 155 25.33 -17.24 10.16
C GLN A 155 24.40 -16.72 11.26
N LYS A 156 24.96 -16.43 12.45
CA LYS A 156 24.22 -15.91 13.61
C LYS A 156 23.49 -14.59 13.32
N ASN A 157 24.10 -13.70 12.52
CA ASN A 157 23.53 -12.42 12.08
C ASN A 157 22.95 -12.50 10.65
N SER A 158 22.45 -13.67 10.25
CA SER A 158 21.90 -13.91 8.90
C SER A 158 20.87 -12.88 8.46
N LYS A 159 20.00 -12.42 9.37
CA LYS A 159 18.95 -11.44 9.07
C LYS A 159 19.50 -10.14 8.46
N VAL A 160 20.48 -9.53 9.11
CA VAL A 160 21.12 -8.30 8.63
C VAL A 160 21.87 -8.53 7.33
N LEU A 161 22.62 -9.63 7.23
CA LEU A 161 23.38 -9.96 6.02
C LEU A 161 22.48 -10.28 4.83
N LEU A 162 21.39 -11.03 5.04
CA LEU A 162 20.39 -11.31 4.00
C LEU A 162 19.70 -10.04 3.52
N SER A 163 19.41 -9.12 4.43
CA SER A 163 18.85 -7.82 4.09
C SER A 163 19.82 -6.99 3.22
N LEU A 164 21.10 -6.92 3.60
CA LEU A 164 22.12 -6.13 2.90
C LEU A 164 22.52 -6.73 1.54
N TYR A 165 22.68 -8.05 1.44
CA TYR A 165 23.23 -8.69 0.24
C TYR A 165 22.15 -9.24 -0.71
N TYR A 166 20.99 -9.67 -0.16
CA TYR A 166 19.91 -10.28 -0.97
C TYR A 166 18.64 -9.43 -1.01
N GLY A 167 18.53 -8.36 -0.20
CA GLY A 167 17.32 -7.54 -0.12
C GLY A 167 16.13 -8.32 0.45
N ILE A 168 16.40 -9.24 1.38
CA ILE A 168 15.39 -9.97 2.15
C ILE A 168 15.23 -9.23 3.46
N HIS A 169 14.07 -8.56 3.64
CA HIS A 169 13.81 -7.70 4.78
C HIS A 169 12.89 -8.41 5.78
N GLU A 170 13.17 -8.23 7.05
CA GLU A 170 12.25 -8.47 8.16
C GLU A 170 11.78 -7.10 8.66
N ASP A 171 10.58 -7.00 9.27
CA ASP A 171 9.93 -5.76 9.75
C ASP A 171 10.75 -5.02 10.83
N THR A 172 11.91 -4.50 10.47
CA THR A 172 12.81 -3.78 11.36
C THR A 172 13.12 -2.38 10.82
N ILE A 173 13.59 -1.49 11.71
CA ILE A 173 14.07 -0.13 11.38
C ILE A 173 15.14 -0.15 10.28
N ASP A 174 15.87 -1.25 10.16
CA ASP A 174 16.91 -1.47 9.17
C ASP A 174 16.40 -1.58 7.73
N GLU A 175 15.12 -1.84 7.55
CA GLU A 175 14.48 -2.06 6.26
C GLU A 175 14.68 -0.86 5.31
N ILE A 176 14.48 0.36 5.79
CA ILE A 176 14.59 1.58 4.98
C ILE A 176 16.01 1.72 4.41
N TYR A 177 17.04 1.51 5.23
CA TYR A 177 18.43 1.67 4.81
C TYR A 177 18.85 0.62 3.79
N THR A 178 18.35 -0.60 3.95
CA THR A 178 18.65 -1.71 3.04
C THR A 178 17.85 -1.60 1.74
N MET A 179 16.56 -1.22 1.79
CA MET A 179 15.74 -0.97 0.59
C MET A 179 16.32 0.15 -0.29
N LEU A 180 16.87 1.20 0.32
CA LEU A 180 17.52 2.30 -0.41
C LEU A 180 18.94 1.93 -0.88
N GLY A 181 19.48 0.79 -0.46
CA GLY A 181 20.80 0.31 -0.83
C GLY A 181 21.94 1.07 -0.18
N TYR A 182 21.69 1.72 0.95
CA TYR A 182 22.73 2.53 1.62
C TYR A 182 23.91 1.70 2.12
N GLY A 183 23.75 0.42 2.39
CA GLY A 183 24.86 -0.48 2.72
C GLY A 183 25.96 -0.43 1.66
N TYR A 184 25.66 -0.90 0.44
CA TYR A 184 26.65 -0.94 -0.64
C TYR A 184 26.99 0.43 -1.21
N ILE A 185 26.03 1.39 -1.28
CA ILE A 185 26.32 2.75 -1.75
C ILE A 185 27.33 3.44 -0.84
N SER A 186 27.17 3.33 0.48
CA SER A 186 28.09 3.92 1.43
C SER A 186 29.45 3.20 1.42
N ALA A 187 29.44 1.86 1.31
CA ALA A 187 30.64 1.06 1.12
C ALA A 187 31.43 1.51 -0.12
N TYR A 188 30.72 1.68 -1.26
CA TYR A 188 31.32 2.21 -2.49
C TYR A 188 32.01 3.55 -2.25
N PHE A 189 31.36 4.50 -1.59
CA PHE A 189 31.95 5.81 -1.34
C PHE A 189 33.08 5.78 -0.31
N ILE A 190 33.04 4.86 0.68
CA ILE A 190 34.16 4.66 1.60
C ILE A 190 35.40 4.21 0.81
N VAL A 191 35.24 3.15 -0.01
CA VAL A 191 36.35 2.61 -0.82
C VAL A 191 36.82 3.66 -1.84
N PHE A 192 35.90 4.35 -2.52
CA PHE A 192 36.22 5.41 -3.47
C PHE A 192 37.09 6.49 -2.84
N ASN A 193 36.72 7.01 -1.66
CA ASN A 193 37.45 8.07 -0.97
C ASN A 193 38.84 7.60 -0.47
N LEU A 194 38.98 6.33 -0.12
CA LEU A 194 40.28 5.75 0.23
C LEU A 194 41.21 5.68 -1.01
N LEU A 195 40.67 5.19 -2.13
CA LEU A 195 41.45 5.01 -3.36
C LEU A 195 41.77 6.34 -4.06
N LYS A 196 40.92 7.35 -3.94
CA LYS A 196 41.09 8.69 -4.55
C LYS A 196 42.41 9.36 -4.15
N ARG A 197 43.01 8.96 -3.04
CA ARG A 197 44.30 9.47 -2.61
C ARG A 197 45.47 9.00 -3.50
N LYS A 198 45.29 7.89 -4.26
CA LYS A 198 46.36 7.25 -5.03
C LYS A 198 46.07 7.12 -6.52
N TYR A 199 44.81 7.14 -6.92
CA TYR A 199 44.38 6.84 -8.29
C TYR A 199 43.44 7.90 -8.85
N GLU A 200 43.35 7.99 -10.17
CA GLU A 200 42.43 8.88 -10.88
C GLU A 200 40.97 8.48 -10.68
N ASP A 201 40.10 9.45 -10.46
CA ASP A 201 38.65 9.28 -10.23
C ASP A 201 38.00 8.36 -11.27
N LYS A 202 38.34 8.53 -12.58
CA LYS A 202 37.76 7.74 -13.65
C LYS A 202 38.11 6.27 -13.56
N LYS A 203 39.37 5.94 -13.27
CA LYS A 203 39.83 4.56 -13.11
C LYS A 203 39.16 3.86 -11.93
N ILE A 204 39.08 4.57 -10.79
CA ILE A 204 38.40 4.06 -9.58
C ILE A 204 36.93 3.77 -9.90
N ARG A 205 36.22 4.69 -10.55
CA ARG A 205 34.80 4.51 -10.87
C ARG A 205 34.56 3.31 -11.79
N ILE A 206 35.40 3.12 -12.80
CA ILE A 206 35.28 1.96 -13.70
C ILE A 206 35.50 0.66 -12.91
N SER A 207 36.56 0.60 -12.08
CA SER A 207 36.86 -0.60 -11.28
C SER A 207 35.73 -0.93 -10.30
N LEU A 208 35.20 0.09 -9.59
CA LEU A 208 34.10 -0.09 -8.65
C LEU A 208 32.77 -0.39 -9.37
N LEU A 209 32.56 0.10 -10.59
CA LEU A 209 31.41 -0.24 -11.41
C LEU A 209 31.44 -1.73 -11.79
N ILE A 210 32.59 -2.22 -12.26
CA ILE A 210 32.78 -3.64 -12.55
C ILE A 210 32.50 -4.49 -11.30
N LEU A 211 33.04 -4.09 -10.15
CA LEU A 211 32.81 -4.77 -8.88
C LEU A 211 31.31 -4.77 -8.50
N SER A 212 30.60 -3.66 -8.72
CA SER A 212 29.16 -3.57 -8.44
C SER A 212 28.34 -4.50 -9.34
N ILE A 213 28.71 -4.65 -10.60
CA ILE A 213 28.06 -5.58 -11.54
C ILE A 213 28.34 -7.04 -11.12
N LEU A 214 29.58 -7.35 -10.77
CA LEU A 214 29.95 -8.68 -10.26
C LEU A 214 29.18 -8.99 -8.97
N PHE A 215 29.10 -8.04 -8.04
CA PHE A 215 28.33 -8.20 -6.82
C PHE A 215 26.85 -8.54 -7.13
N GLY A 216 26.18 -7.78 -8.01
CA GLY A 216 24.81 -8.07 -8.42
C GLY A 216 24.62 -9.45 -9.05
N SER A 217 25.65 -9.94 -9.78
CA SER A 217 25.62 -11.25 -10.42
C SER A 217 25.74 -12.41 -9.40
N PHE A 218 26.57 -12.24 -8.38
CA PHE A 218 26.76 -13.24 -7.33
C PHE A 218 25.62 -13.23 -6.30
N PHE A 219 25.11 -12.06 -5.95
CA PHE A 219 24.01 -11.90 -5.00
C PHE A 219 22.68 -11.63 -5.73
N VAL A 220 22.18 -10.41 -5.68
CA VAL A 220 20.94 -9.99 -6.36
C VAL A 220 21.08 -8.58 -6.92
N PHE A 221 20.61 -8.37 -8.15
CA PHE A 221 20.38 -7.03 -8.67
C PHE A 221 19.12 -6.42 -8.03
N THR A 222 19.29 -5.79 -6.87
CA THR A 222 18.20 -5.02 -6.25
C THR A 222 17.90 -3.77 -7.09
N LEU A 223 16.70 -3.20 -6.94
CA LEU A 223 16.33 -1.96 -7.64
C LEU A 223 17.28 -0.81 -7.34
N SER A 224 17.69 -0.70 -6.08
CA SER A 224 18.63 0.33 -5.62
C SER A 224 20.03 0.14 -6.21
N LEU A 225 20.53 -1.10 -6.29
CA LEU A 225 21.82 -1.41 -6.92
C LEU A 225 21.77 -1.11 -8.44
N THR A 226 20.74 -1.56 -9.13
CA THR A 226 20.59 -1.30 -10.57
C THR A 226 20.52 0.20 -10.86
N ARG A 227 19.72 0.96 -10.11
CA ARG A 227 19.66 2.42 -10.23
C ARG A 227 21.04 3.06 -10.01
N PHE A 228 21.77 2.60 -9.00
CA PHE A 228 23.10 3.11 -8.71
C PHE A 228 24.10 2.80 -9.82
N ILE A 229 24.10 1.58 -10.36
CA ILE A 229 24.92 1.18 -11.51
C ILE A 229 24.63 2.08 -12.72
N LEU A 230 23.35 2.28 -13.06
CA LEU A 230 22.95 3.18 -14.15
C LEU A 230 23.47 4.60 -13.93
N TYR A 231 23.40 5.11 -12.69
CA TYR A 231 23.96 6.43 -12.37
C TYR A 231 25.49 6.47 -12.52
N GLN A 232 26.23 5.42 -12.11
CA GLN A 232 27.69 5.35 -12.33
C GLN A 232 28.04 5.25 -13.83
N ILE A 233 27.26 4.49 -14.61
CA ILE A 233 27.41 4.45 -16.06
C ILE A 233 27.20 5.83 -16.67
N SER A 234 26.13 6.53 -16.28
CA SER A 234 25.83 7.86 -16.81
C SER A 234 26.97 8.87 -16.57
N TYR A 235 27.67 8.74 -15.44
CA TYR A 235 28.80 9.58 -15.10
C TYR A 235 29.99 9.43 -16.08
N LEU A 236 30.14 8.25 -16.69
CA LEU A 236 31.20 8.00 -17.66
C LEU A 236 30.94 8.68 -19.02
N PHE A 237 29.65 8.88 -19.37
CA PHE A 237 29.24 9.39 -20.68
C PHE A 237 28.82 10.87 -20.64
N PHE A 238 28.29 11.36 -19.52
CA PHE A 238 27.71 12.70 -19.43
C PHE A 238 28.43 13.56 -18.39
N LYS A 239 28.82 14.79 -18.79
CA LYS A 239 29.39 15.77 -17.88
C LYS A 239 28.32 16.50 -17.05
N SER A 240 27.14 16.74 -17.65
CA SER A 240 26.02 17.42 -16.99
C SER A 240 25.31 16.52 -15.99
N LYS A 241 25.13 17.00 -14.75
CA LYS A 241 24.34 16.29 -13.73
C LYS A 241 22.89 16.07 -14.15
N SER A 242 22.30 17.02 -14.89
CA SER A 242 20.92 16.86 -15.39
C SER A 242 20.79 15.70 -16.37
N ASP A 243 21.78 15.52 -17.25
CA ASP A 243 21.77 14.42 -18.22
C ASP A 243 22.09 13.07 -17.56
N GLN A 244 22.93 13.07 -16.51
CA GLN A 244 23.17 11.87 -15.68
C GLN A 244 21.89 11.39 -14.99
N ILE A 245 21.14 12.32 -14.38
CA ILE A 245 19.85 12.02 -13.75
C ILE A 245 18.86 11.54 -14.82
N GLY A 246 18.75 12.25 -15.95
CA GLY A 246 17.88 11.90 -17.06
C GLY A 246 18.17 10.51 -17.61
N PHE A 247 19.44 10.17 -17.86
CA PHE A 247 19.85 8.83 -18.27
C PHE A 247 19.38 7.76 -17.28
N THR A 248 19.60 8.01 -15.99
CA THR A 248 19.22 7.07 -14.93
C THR A 248 17.71 6.84 -14.91
N ILE A 249 16.91 7.92 -15.00
CA ILE A 249 15.44 7.82 -15.06
C ILE A 249 15.01 7.03 -16.28
N LEU A 250 15.52 7.38 -17.46
CA LEU A 250 15.10 6.73 -18.71
C LEU A 250 15.37 5.23 -18.70
N PHE A 251 16.62 4.84 -18.45
CA PHE A 251 17.01 3.44 -18.52
C PHE A 251 16.41 2.60 -17.39
N PHE A 252 16.28 3.16 -16.19
CA PHE A 252 15.57 2.46 -15.11
C PHE A 252 14.10 2.22 -15.46
N SER A 253 13.43 3.23 -16.04
CA SER A 253 12.03 3.14 -16.45
C SER A 253 11.80 2.12 -17.58
N ILE A 254 12.77 1.94 -18.44
CA ILE A 254 12.73 0.89 -19.49
C ILE A 254 12.93 -0.51 -18.87
N LEU A 255 13.87 -0.66 -17.95
CA LEU A 255 14.19 -1.94 -17.32
C LEU A 255 13.10 -2.40 -16.33
N TYR A 256 12.50 -1.46 -15.61
CA TYR A 256 11.54 -1.72 -14.54
C TYR A 256 10.29 -0.81 -14.62
N PRO A 257 9.52 -0.86 -15.72
CA PRO A 257 8.42 0.07 -15.96
C PRO A 257 7.35 0.03 -14.85
N THR A 258 7.08 -1.14 -14.30
CA THR A 258 6.07 -1.33 -13.24
C THR A 258 6.56 -0.93 -11.84
N GLN A 259 7.87 -0.66 -11.67
CA GLN A 259 8.49 -0.37 -10.38
C GLN A 259 9.05 1.06 -10.26
N VAL A 260 8.68 1.93 -11.20
CA VAL A 260 9.08 3.36 -11.20
C VAL A 260 8.53 4.15 -10.00
N LEU A 261 7.48 3.66 -9.38
CA LEU A 261 6.94 4.21 -8.13
C LEU A 261 7.51 3.55 -6.87
N SER A 262 8.54 2.69 -6.97
CA SER A 262 9.18 2.13 -5.78
C SER A 262 9.97 3.19 -5.00
N ILE A 263 9.99 3.08 -3.68
CA ILE A 263 10.78 3.99 -2.82
C ILE A 263 12.27 3.97 -3.18
N SER A 264 12.79 2.80 -3.58
CA SER A 264 14.19 2.61 -4.01
C SER A 264 14.56 3.44 -5.25
N PHE A 265 13.56 3.86 -6.04
CA PHE A 265 13.74 4.73 -7.19
C PHE A 265 13.34 6.17 -6.87
N VAL A 266 12.14 6.40 -6.34
CA VAL A 266 11.55 7.74 -6.16
C VAL A 266 12.39 8.59 -5.21
N LEU A 267 12.68 8.12 -4.00
CA LEU A 267 13.37 8.93 -3.00
C LEU A 267 14.77 9.38 -3.45
N PRO A 268 15.65 8.50 -3.95
CA PRO A 268 16.97 8.94 -4.41
C PRO A 268 16.93 9.89 -5.62
N ILE A 269 15.99 9.72 -6.54
CA ILE A 269 15.83 10.65 -7.67
C ILE A 269 15.36 12.02 -7.17
N LEU A 270 14.39 12.10 -6.27
CA LEU A 270 13.95 13.36 -5.67
C LEU A 270 15.09 14.06 -4.94
N LEU A 271 15.91 13.33 -4.16
CA LEU A 271 17.07 13.89 -3.48
C LEU A 271 18.16 14.38 -4.45
N GLN A 272 18.34 13.69 -5.59
CA GLN A 272 19.25 14.15 -6.65
C GLN A 272 18.73 15.42 -7.34
N LEU A 273 17.43 15.52 -7.60
CA LEU A 273 16.79 16.71 -8.16
C LEU A 273 16.94 17.92 -7.21
N VAL A 274 16.70 17.72 -5.89
CA VAL A 274 17.00 18.77 -4.89
C VAL A 274 18.47 19.15 -4.96
N SER A 275 19.37 18.19 -5.06
CA SER A 275 20.81 18.45 -5.13
C SER A 275 21.25 19.18 -6.39
N TYR A 276 20.45 19.13 -7.45
CA TYR A 276 20.70 19.79 -8.71
C TYR A 276 20.10 21.20 -8.77
N PHE A 277 18.83 21.34 -8.35
CA PHE A 277 18.08 22.58 -8.51
C PHE A 277 18.22 23.55 -7.31
N CYS A 278 18.31 23.01 -6.07
CA CYS A 278 18.41 23.87 -4.89
C CYS A 278 19.86 24.29 -4.62
N THR A 279 20.10 25.58 -4.57
CA THR A 279 21.37 26.19 -4.13
C THR A 279 21.34 26.43 -2.64
N ASP A 280 20.27 27.07 -2.16
CA ASP A 280 20.14 27.52 -0.77
C ASP A 280 19.30 26.52 0.05
N TYR A 281 19.65 26.38 1.34
CA TYR A 281 18.91 25.54 2.30
C TYR A 281 18.65 24.09 1.82
N LYS A 282 19.48 23.58 0.93
CA LYS A 282 19.38 22.27 0.31
C LYS A 282 19.14 21.15 1.32
N TRP A 283 19.80 21.18 2.47
CA TRP A 283 19.67 20.18 3.51
C TRP A 283 18.27 20.16 4.13
N ILE A 284 17.61 21.33 4.28
CA ILE A 284 16.22 21.43 4.77
C ILE A 284 15.27 20.76 3.78
N VAL A 285 15.38 21.15 2.48
CA VAL A 285 14.53 20.59 1.42
C VAL A 285 14.72 19.08 1.30
N GLN A 286 15.95 18.58 1.43
CA GLN A 286 16.22 17.13 1.46
C GLN A 286 15.53 16.42 2.64
N LYS A 287 15.51 17.04 3.83
CA LYS A 287 14.82 16.48 4.99
C LYS A 287 13.30 16.53 4.83
N MET A 288 12.74 17.61 4.25
CA MET A 288 11.32 17.70 3.91
C MET A 288 10.90 16.58 2.93
N VAL A 289 11.68 16.35 1.89
CA VAL A 289 11.43 15.28 0.92
C VAL A 289 11.52 13.92 1.59
N LEU A 290 12.55 13.69 2.41
CA LEU A 290 12.73 12.42 3.10
C LEU A 290 11.52 12.09 3.98
N ILE A 291 11.11 13.01 4.87
CA ILE A 291 10.00 12.77 5.80
C ILE A 291 8.68 12.56 5.05
N SER A 292 8.42 13.35 3.99
CA SER A 292 7.19 13.20 3.18
C SER A 292 7.11 11.86 2.48
N VAL A 293 8.21 11.43 1.86
CA VAL A 293 8.26 10.14 1.17
C VAL A 293 8.12 9.00 2.16
N LEU A 294 8.72 9.11 3.35
CA LEU A 294 8.55 8.07 4.39
C LEU A 294 7.09 7.96 4.84
N PHE A 295 6.39 9.08 5.07
CA PHE A 295 4.97 9.03 5.41
C PHE A 295 4.10 8.48 4.27
N ILE A 296 4.39 8.84 3.01
CA ILE A 296 3.64 8.33 1.86
C ILE A 296 3.77 6.80 1.73
N TYR A 297 4.97 6.26 1.94
CA TYR A 297 5.23 4.83 1.71
C TYR A 297 4.97 3.96 2.94
N PHE A 298 5.39 4.40 4.13
CA PHE A 298 5.36 3.56 5.35
C PHE A 298 4.26 3.96 6.34
N LYS A 299 3.60 5.10 6.15
CA LYS A 299 2.60 5.64 7.08
C LYS A 299 3.13 5.88 8.50
N LYS A 300 4.43 5.72 8.70
CA LYS A 300 5.13 5.94 9.97
C LYS A 300 6.54 6.45 9.72
N VAL A 301 7.06 7.22 10.66
CA VAL A 301 8.47 7.67 10.67
C VAL A 301 9.02 7.49 12.06
N ASP A 302 10.14 6.80 12.16
CA ASP A 302 10.94 6.77 13.39
C ASP A 302 11.84 8.00 13.45
N ILE A 303 11.56 8.87 14.44
CA ILE A 303 12.26 10.15 14.59
C ILE A 303 13.73 9.96 14.88
N VAL A 304 14.09 8.97 15.71
CA VAL A 304 15.48 8.73 16.08
C VAL A 304 16.28 8.32 14.85
N SER A 305 15.79 7.37 14.07
CA SER A 305 16.41 6.96 12.82
C SER A 305 16.47 8.09 11.80
N PHE A 306 15.43 8.93 11.73
CA PHE A 306 15.40 10.13 10.86
C PHE A 306 16.48 11.15 11.22
N LEU A 307 16.67 11.44 12.51
CA LEU A 307 17.71 12.35 12.98
C LEU A 307 19.12 11.77 12.76
N LEU A 308 19.31 10.50 13.07
CA LEU A 308 20.58 9.79 12.93
C LEU A 308 20.86 9.30 11.50
N PHE A 309 20.03 9.62 10.54
CA PHE A 309 20.07 9.08 9.17
C PHE A 309 21.47 9.09 8.54
N ASN A 310 22.20 10.20 8.64
CA ASN A 310 23.55 10.31 8.06
C ASN A 310 24.60 9.43 8.77
N LEU A 311 24.44 9.23 10.07
CA LEU A 311 25.32 8.36 10.87
C LEU A 311 25.06 6.89 10.54
N LEU A 312 23.79 6.51 10.57
CA LEU A 312 23.34 5.14 10.28
C LEU A 312 23.72 4.70 8.86
N ARG A 313 23.58 5.58 7.89
CA ARG A 313 24.02 5.31 6.52
C ARG A 313 25.49 4.92 6.44
N LYS A 314 26.39 5.62 7.16
CA LYS A 314 27.83 5.29 7.19
C LYS A 314 28.06 3.98 7.91
N PHE A 315 27.39 3.76 9.03
CA PHE A 315 27.44 2.52 9.79
C PHE A 315 27.09 1.31 8.93
N TYR A 316 25.95 1.33 8.22
CA TYR A 316 25.57 0.24 7.30
C TYR A 316 26.57 0.05 6.15
N GLY A 317 27.28 1.09 5.73
CA GLY A 317 28.39 0.96 4.79
C GLY A 317 29.56 0.14 5.35
N CYS A 318 29.91 0.36 6.61
CA CYS A 318 30.94 -0.43 7.30
C CYS A 318 30.47 -1.88 7.52
N VAL A 319 29.23 -2.07 7.96
CA VAL A 319 28.64 -3.42 8.13
C VAL A 319 28.61 -4.17 6.80
N PHE A 320 28.32 -3.51 5.71
CA PHE A 320 28.36 -4.12 4.38
C PHE A 320 29.76 -4.60 3.99
N LEU A 321 30.82 -3.84 4.29
CA LEU A 321 32.19 -4.22 3.96
C LEU A 321 32.74 -5.33 4.88
N LEU A 322 32.40 -5.29 6.15
CA LEU A 322 33.00 -6.15 7.17
C LEU A 322 32.14 -7.36 7.52
N GLY A 323 30.83 -7.30 7.26
CA GLY A 323 29.86 -8.29 7.72
C GLY A 323 30.08 -9.71 7.20
N MET A 324 30.70 -9.87 6.00
CA MET A 324 31.09 -11.19 5.51
C MET A 324 32.28 -11.81 6.25
N PHE A 325 33.15 -10.96 6.84
CA PHE A 325 34.36 -11.39 7.51
C PHE A 325 34.19 -11.50 9.02
N ILE A 326 33.24 -10.75 9.57
CA ILE A 326 32.95 -10.69 11.02
C ILE A 326 31.44 -10.98 11.19
N PRO A 327 31.04 -12.26 11.20
CA PRO A 327 29.62 -12.66 11.26
C PRO A 327 28.90 -12.20 12.53
N ASP A 328 29.61 -11.99 13.63
CA ASP A 328 29.06 -11.56 14.92
C ASP A 328 29.07 -10.04 15.12
N PHE A 329 29.02 -9.28 14.00
CA PHE A 329 28.97 -7.82 14.07
C PHE A 329 27.68 -7.36 14.79
N VAL A 330 27.85 -6.47 15.78
CA VAL A 330 26.80 -6.04 16.70
C VAL A 330 25.64 -5.37 15.93
N THR A 331 24.43 -5.87 16.12
CA THR A 331 23.22 -5.16 15.71
C THR A 331 23.01 -3.97 16.65
N LEU A 332 23.00 -2.76 16.11
CA LEU A 332 22.63 -1.56 16.87
C LEU A 332 21.14 -1.62 17.23
N LYS A 333 20.85 -1.85 18.51
CA LYS A 333 19.50 -1.64 19.03
C LYS A 333 19.32 -0.14 19.26
N ILE A 334 18.65 0.53 18.35
CA ILE A 334 18.33 1.96 18.46
C ILE A 334 16.96 2.06 19.11
N PRO A 335 16.79 2.87 20.18
CA PRO A 335 15.45 3.16 20.68
C PRO A 335 14.62 3.80 19.59
N SER A 336 13.40 3.33 19.37
CA SER A 336 12.50 3.86 18.36
C SER A 336 11.46 4.78 18.97
N LEU A 337 11.27 5.95 18.34
CA LEU A 337 10.17 6.86 18.61
C LEU A 337 9.40 7.06 17.31
N THR A 338 8.36 6.28 17.12
CA THR A 338 7.59 6.29 15.87
C THR A 338 6.41 7.23 15.94
N ILE A 339 6.26 8.07 14.89
CA ILE A 339 5.05 8.85 14.63
C ILE A 339 4.31 8.17 13.49
N HIS A 340 3.02 7.89 13.70
CA HIS A 340 2.12 7.36 12.68
C HIS A 340 1.35 8.51 12.03
N TYR A 341 1.34 8.53 10.70
CA TYR A 341 0.57 9.47 9.89
C TYR A 341 0.33 8.90 8.50
N ALA A 342 -0.92 8.71 8.13
CA ALA A 342 -1.32 8.28 6.80
C ALA A 342 -1.76 9.49 5.97
N PRO A 343 -0.89 10.05 5.09
CA PRO A 343 -1.20 11.23 4.33
C PRO A 343 -2.34 10.96 3.35
N GLN A 344 -3.31 11.86 3.30
CA GLN A 344 -4.38 11.86 2.30
C GLN A 344 -3.93 12.53 1.00
N TYR A 345 -4.78 12.52 -0.02
CA TYR A 345 -4.47 13.11 -1.34
C TYR A 345 -4.10 14.60 -1.24
N VAL A 346 -4.75 15.35 -0.33
CA VAL A 346 -4.46 16.77 -0.10
C VAL A 346 -3.02 16.98 0.34
N PHE A 347 -2.51 16.13 1.24
CA PHE A 347 -1.10 16.18 1.66
C PHE A 347 -0.16 15.93 0.48
N ILE A 348 -0.46 14.93 -0.37
CA ILE A 348 0.38 14.59 -1.52
C ILE A 348 0.42 15.77 -2.51
N LEU A 349 -0.72 16.39 -2.80
CA LEU A 349 -0.79 17.57 -3.66
C LEU A 349 -0.03 18.76 -3.05
N ALA A 350 -0.23 19.05 -1.77
CA ALA A 350 0.49 20.11 -1.06
C ALA A 350 2.00 19.86 -1.08
N PHE A 351 2.43 18.62 -0.82
CA PHE A 351 3.83 18.23 -0.91
C PHE A 351 4.41 18.49 -2.31
N ILE A 352 3.70 18.07 -3.38
CA ILE A 352 4.16 18.28 -4.75
C ILE A 352 4.32 19.77 -5.06
N VAL A 353 3.32 20.59 -4.70
CA VAL A 353 3.33 22.05 -4.92
C VAL A 353 4.49 22.70 -4.16
N VAL A 354 4.62 22.41 -2.87
CA VAL A 354 5.69 22.95 -2.01
C VAL A 354 7.07 22.52 -2.54
N TYR A 355 7.21 21.24 -2.92
CA TYR A 355 8.44 20.70 -3.47
C TYR A 355 8.87 21.44 -4.76
N ILE A 356 7.94 21.63 -5.71
CA ILE A 356 8.21 22.35 -6.96
C ILE A 356 8.62 23.80 -6.66
N GLN A 357 7.98 24.48 -5.71
CA GLN A 357 8.34 25.83 -5.33
C GLN A 357 9.72 25.88 -4.65
N CYS A 358 10.04 24.91 -3.78
CA CYS A 358 11.35 24.81 -3.15
C CYS A 358 12.48 24.52 -4.16
N LEU A 359 12.20 23.79 -5.25
CA LEU A 359 13.17 23.58 -6.33
C LEU A 359 13.53 24.87 -7.08
N LYS A 360 12.59 25.84 -7.14
CA LYS A 360 12.86 27.15 -7.79
C LYS A 360 13.59 28.09 -6.84
N HIS A 361 12.96 28.41 -5.71
CA HIS A 361 13.51 29.31 -4.69
C HIS A 361 12.94 28.92 -3.33
N PHE A 362 13.80 28.53 -2.39
CA PHE A 362 13.35 28.23 -1.03
C PHE A 362 12.94 29.53 -0.31
N LYS A 363 11.76 29.51 0.32
CA LYS A 363 11.28 30.57 1.23
C LYS A 363 10.72 29.91 2.49
N TRP A 364 11.00 30.49 3.65
CA TRP A 364 10.53 29.96 4.95
C TRP A 364 9.01 29.75 5.05
N LYS A 365 8.22 30.55 4.32
CA LYS A 365 6.76 30.36 4.23
C LYS A 365 6.37 28.97 3.68
N TYR A 366 7.23 28.32 2.91
CA TYR A 366 6.97 26.97 2.40
C TYR A 366 7.05 25.90 3.50
N MET A 367 7.79 26.15 4.59
CA MET A 367 7.77 25.30 5.78
C MET A 367 6.39 25.30 6.42
N ILE A 368 5.73 26.47 6.52
CA ILE A 368 4.38 26.58 7.06
C ILE A 368 3.40 25.81 6.16
N LEU A 369 3.45 26.04 4.84
CA LEU A 369 2.62 25.31 3.88
C LEU A 369 2.87 23.79 3.91
N PHE A 370 4.10 23.38 4.17
CA PHE A 370 4.46 21.97 4.34
C PHE A 370 3.87 21.35 5.61
N LEU A 371 3.74 22.12 6.67
CA LEU A 371 3.19 21.67 7.96
C LEU A 371 1.67 21.66 8.00
N LEU A 372 0.99 22.51 7.19
CA LEU A 372 -0.47 22.61 7.18
C LEU A 372 -1.20 21.26 6.99
N PRO A 373 -0.79 20.38 6.06
CA PRO A 373 -1.46 19.10 5.88
C PRO A 373 -1.40 18.18 7.10
N PHE A 374 -0.41 18.34 7.98
CA PHE A 374 -0.34 17.57 9.24
C PHE A 374 -1.43 17.95 10.24
N LEU A 375 -2.00 19.16 10.11
CA LEU A 375 -3.16 19.57 10.94
C LEU A 375 -4.39 18.71 10.65
N GLU A 376 -4.45 18.04 9.51
CA GLU A 376 -5.53 17.11 9.16
C GLU A 376 -5.70 16.00 10.21
N VAL A 377 -4.61 15.55 10.84
CA VAL A 377 -4.64 14.57 11.94
C VAL A 377 -5.46 15.10 13.13
N PHE A 378 -5.45 16.42 13.35
CA PHE A 378 -6.17 17.06 14.45
C PHE A 378 -7.52 17.65 14.03
N CYS A 379 -7.69 17.91 12.74
CA CYS A 379 -8.83 18.64 12.18
C CYS A 379 -9.56 17.78 11.14
N ASN A 380 -9.96 16.55 11.52
CA ASN A 380 -10.86 15.78 10.67
C ASN A 380 -12.21 16.51 10.55
N THR A 381 -12.48 17.11 9.38
CA THR A 381 -13.70 17.89 9.14
C THR A 381 -14.87 17.05 8.61
N PHE A 382 -14.60 15.85 8.14
CA PHE A 382 -15.60 14.95 7.57
C PHE A 382 -16.21 14.02 8.63
N PHE A 383 -17.51 13.78 8.52
CA PHE A 383 -18.10 12.57 9.08
C PHE A 383 -17.70 11.39 8.20
N GLN A 384 -17.25 10.30 8.79
CA GLN A 384 -16.67 9.19 8.07
C GLN A 384 -17.31 7.89 8.52
N VAL A 385 -17.75 7.08 7.55
CA VAL A 385 -18.24 5.71 7.78
C VAL A 385 -17.36 4.77 6.98
N TYR A 386 -16.68 3.89 7.66
CA TYR A 386 -15.81 2.86 7.06
C TYR A 386 -16.42 1.48 7.20
N THR A 387 -16.43 0.71 6.14
CA THR A 387 -16.65 -0.73 6.16
C THR A 387 -15.35 -1.40 5.75
N LEU A 388 -14.68 -2.04 6.70
CA LEU A 388 -13.36 -2.62 6.49
C LEU A 388 -13.44 -3.99 5.82
N ASN A 389 -12.55 -4.25 4.88
CA ASN A 389 -12.40 -5.59 4.32
C ASN A 389 -11.57 -6.47 5.27
N ILE A 390 -12.25 -7.17 6.15
CA ILE A 390 -11.64 -8.13 7.07
C ILE A 390 -11.75 -9.58 6.58
N GLY A 391 -12.14 -9.78 5.30
CA GLY A 391 -12.53 -11.06 4.73
C GLY A 391 -13.96 -11.40 5.05
N GLN A 392 -14.25 -12.65 5.44
CA GLN A 392 -15.57 -13.00 5.95
C GLN A 392 -15.70 -12.44 7.37
N GLY A 393 -16.71 -11.60 7.59
CA GLY A 393 -17.04 -10.94 8.85
C GLY A 393 -17.24 -9.44 8.74
N ASP A 394 -17.74 -8.84 9.80
CA ASP A 394 -18.11 -7.43 9.86
C ASP A 394 -17.17 -6.60 10.76
N CYS A 395 -16.84 -5.43 10.26
CA CYS A 395 -16.16 -4.37 11.01
C CYS A 395 -16.43 -3.02 10.35
N SER A 396 -17.20 -2.18 11.02
CA SER A 396 -17.48 -0.82 10.56
C SER A 396 -17.04 0.21 11.60
N VAL A 397 -16.47 1.33 11.14
CA VAL A 397 -15.97 2.39 12.02
C VAL A 397 -16.58 3.72 11.59
N ILE A 398 -17.27 4.37 12.52
CA ILE A 398 -17.95 5.66 12.33
C ILE A 398 -17.17 6.71 13.10
N VAL A 399 -16.70 7.75 12.42
CA VAL A 399 -15.89 8.81 13.01
C VAL A 399 -16.59 10.15 12.83
N GLU A 400 -16.99 10.77 13.94
CA GLU A 400 -17.58 12.11 13.95
C GLU A 400 -16.51 13.18 13.64
N PRO A 401 -16.86 14.27 12.92
CA PRO A 401 -15.93 15.36 12.67
C PRO A 401 -15.19 15.81 13.91
N PHE A 402 -13.91 16.14 13.74
CA PHE A 402 -12.98 16.51 14.81
C PHE A 402 -12.79 15.45 15.89
N TYR A 403 -13.02 14.16 15.53
CA TYR A 403 -12.91 13.02 16.46
C TYR A 403 -13.76 13.17 17.73
N LYS A 404 -14.91 13.84 17.63
CA LYS A 404 -15.80 14.06 18.80
C LYS A 404 -16.33 12.74 19.35
N SER A 405 -16.61 11.79 18.50
CA SER A 405 -16.93 10.42 18.86
C SER A 405 -16.43 9.42 17.82
N VAL A 406 -16.09 8.23 18.26
CA VAL A 406 -15.77 7.06 17.42
C VAL A 406 -16.67 5.91 17.86
N VAL A 407 -17.54 5.49 16.95
CA VAL A 407 -18.40 4.31 17.14
C VAL A 407 -17.89 3.21 16.24
N MET A 408 -17.75 2.00 16.77
CA MET A 408 -17.38 0.82 16.01
C MET A 408 -18.53 -0.20 16.11
N ILE A 409 -18.89 -0.78 14.98
CA ILE A 409 -19.89 -1.85 14.88
C ILE A 409 -19.15 -3.08 14.41
N ASP A 410 -19.12 -4.07 15.27
CA ASP A 410 -18.43 -5.34 15.14
C ASP A 410 -16.90 -5.24 14.99
N CYS A 411 -16.23 -6.33 15.29
CA CYS A 411 -14.79 -6.54 15.17
C CYS A 411 -14.49 -8.00 14.85
N GLY A 412 -15.01 -8.46 13.73
CA GLY A 412 -14.96 -9.85 13.33
C GLY A 412 -13.55 -10.41 13.20
N GLN A 413 -13.40 -11.69 13.51
CA GLN A 413 -12.14 -12.42 13.49
C GLN A 413 -12.16 -13.54 12.46
N SER A 414 -11.01 -14.05 12.10
CA SER A 414 -10.86 -15.18 11.18
C SER A 414 -10.11 -16.33 11.84
N LEU A 415 -10.54 -17.56 11.58
CA LEU A 415 -9.84 -18.76 12.04
C LEU A 415 -8.42 -18.91 11.46
N TYR A 416 -8.15 -18.24 10.34
CA TYR A 416 -6.89 -18.38 9.59
C TYR A 416 -5.90 -17.25 9.79
N ARG A 417 -6.35 -16.12 10.37
CA ARG A 417 -5.51 -14.95 10.57
C ARG A 417 -6.09 -14.05 11.66
N ASP A 418 -5.24 -13.32 12.34
CA ASP A 418 -5.64 -12.30 13.30
C ASP A 418 -6.02 -11.00 12.57
N ASN A 419 -7.32 -10.74 12.42
CA ASN A 419 -7.84 -9.53 11.76
C ASN A 419 -7.55 -8.26 12.57
N VAL A 420 -7.57 -8.37 13.91
CA VAL A 420 -7.26 -7.23 14.77
C VAL A 420 -5.82 -6.78 14.56
N GLU A 421 -4.86 -7.70 14.63
CA GLU A 421 -3.44 -7.38 14.48
C GLU A 421 -3.07 -6.89 13.06
N ARG A 422 -3.70 -7.45 12.04
CA ARG A 422 -3.31 -7.20 10.65
C ARG A 422 -4.08 -6.09 9.96
N ILE A 423 -5.32 -5.82 10.38
CA ILE A 423 -6.23 -4.92 9.66
C ILE A 423 -6.79 -3.85 10.60
N ILE A 424 -7.51 -4.25 11.66
CA ILE A 424 -8.31 -3.32 12.46
C ILE A 424 -7.41 -2.36 13.22
N PHE A 425 -6.47 -2.88 14.01
CA PHE A 425 -5.58 -2.05 14.80
C PHE A 425 -4.67 -1.16 13.94
N PRO A 426 -3.99 -1.65 12.89
CA PRO A 426 -3.23 -0.79 11.97
C PRO A 426 -4.08 0.26 11.25
N PHE A 427 -5.36 -0.03 10.94
CA PHE A 427 -6.27 0.96 10.39
C PHE A 427 -6.54 2.09 11.40
N LEU A 428 -6.87 1.73 12.64
CA LEU A 428 -7.12 2.69 13.72
C LEU A 428 -5.89 3.57 14.00
N GLU A 429 -4.69 2.97 14.08
CA GLU A 429 -3.42 3.72 14.21
C GLU A 429 -3.21 4.70 13.06
N ASN A 430 -3.40 4.26 11.81
CA ASN A 430 -3.21 5.11 10.64
C ASN A 430 -4.25 6.26 10.56
N LYS A 431 -5.40 6.09 11.21
CA LYS A 431 -6.42 7.15 11.38
C LYS A 431 -6.24 7.95 12.66
N ASN A 432 -5.19 7.67 13.45
CA ASN A 432 -4.93 8.32 14.73
C ASN A 432 -6.07 8.12 15.73
N ILE A 433 -6.76 6.97 15.67
CA ILE A 433 -7.84 6.58 16.57
C ILE A 433 -7.25 5.72 17.69
N HIS A 434 -7.09 6.30 18.87
CA HIS A 434 -6.55 5.61 20.06
C HIS A 434 -7.63 5.23 21.07
N THR A 435 -8.86 5.70 20.86
CA THR A 435 -9.99 5.43 21.75
C THR A 435 -11.24 5.19 20.90
N ILE A 436 -11.97 4.12 21.22
CA ILE A 436 -13.30 3.84 20.71
C ILE A 436 -14.29 4.23 21.80
N ASP A 437 -15.18 5.18 21.51
CA ASP A 437 -16.16 5.67 22.50
C ASP A 437 -17.24 4.62 22.74
N THR A 438 -17.71 3.97 21.68
CA THR A 438 -18.70 2.90 21.77
C THR A 438 -18.35 1.78 20.79
N LEU A 439 -18.23 0.56 21.25
CA LEU A 439 -18.19 -0.64 20.45
C LEU A 439 -19.54 -1.36 20.57
N ILE A 440 -20.22 -1.54 19.46
CA ILE A 440 -21.46 -2.33 19.35
C ILE A 440 -21.07 -3.70 18.82
N LEU A 441 -21.34 -4.75 19.58
CA LEU A 441 -21.24 -6.14 19.13
C LEU A 441 -22.65 -6.59 18.78
N THR A 442 -22.91 -6.80 17.49
CA THR A 442 -24.27 -7.07 17.00
C THR A 442 -24.81 -8.40 17.55
N HIS A 443 -23.98 -9.43 17.57
CA HIS A 443 -24.23 -10.76 18.15
C HIS A 443 -22.90 -11.47 18.44
N ASP A 444 -22.95 -12.67 19.04
CA ASP A 444 -21.74 -13.30 19.57
C ASP A 444 -20.96 -14.17 18.55
N ASP A 445 -21.39 -14.24 17.28
CA ASP A 445 -20.68 -14.99 16.24
C ASP A 445 -19.24 -14.49 16.05
N PHE A 446 -18.34 -15.43 15.74
CA PHE A 446 -16.90 -15.18 15.71
C PHE A 446 -16.48 -14.17 14.64
N ASP A 447 -17.17 -14.12 13.51
CA ASP A 447 -16.95 -13.17 12.44
C ASP A 447 -17.58 -11.78 12.69
N HIS A 448 -18.22 -11.57 13.88
CA HIS A 448 -18.72 -10.28 14.38
C HIS A 448 -18.02 -9.85 15.66
N SER A 449 -17.97 -10.72 16.68
CA SER A 449 -17.47 -10.37 18.02
C SER A 449 -16.07 -10.92 18.33
N GLY A 450 -15.55 -11.88 17.53
CA GLY A 450 -14.36 -12.66 17.85
C GLY A 450 -13.06 -11.89 18.03
N GLY A 451 -12.99 -10.64 17.56
CA GLY A 451 -11.83 -9.76 17.74
C GLY A 451 -11.83 -8.95 19.03
N TYR A 452 -12.92 -8.97 19.79
CA TYR A 452 -13.10 -8.08 20.95
C TYR A 452 -11.98 -8.19 21.99
N ASP A 453 -11.63 -9.40 22.41
CA ASP A 453 -10.61 -9.61 23.44
C ASP A 453 -9.22 -9.11 23.02
N ARG A 454 -8.87 -9.29 21.76
CA ARG A 454 -7.63 -8.75 21.19
C ARG A 454 -7.67 -7.24 21.03
N LEU A 455 -8.81 -6.68 20.61
CA LEU A 455 -8.96 -5.26 20.38
C LEU A 455 -8.85 -4.46 21.68
N LYS A 456 -9.45 -4.90 22.77
CA LYS A 456 -9.37 -4.22 24.08
C LYS A 456 -7.96 -4.20 24.67
N GLU A 457 -7.07 -5.11 24.28
CA GLU A 457 -5.66 -5.08 24.66
C GLU A 457 -4.88 -3.98 23.94
N LYS A 458 -5.32 -3.57 22.74
CA LYS A 458 -4.63 -2.63 21.85
C LYS A 458 -5.18 -1.21 21.92
N VAL A 459 -6.49 -1.07 22.08
CA VAL A 459 -7.20 0.20 21.98
C VAL A 459 -8.12 0.39 23.20
N LYS A 460 -8.16 1.61 23.71
CA LYS A 460 -9.07 1.95 24.81
C LYS A 460 -10.51 1.97 24.31
N ILE A 461 -11.37 1.11 24.86
CA ILE A 461 -12.82 1.08 24.59
C ILE A 461 -13.54 1.63 25.82
N LYS A 462 -14.35 2.71 25.65
CA LYS A 462 -15.06 3.33 26.77
C LYS A 462 -16.34 2.60 27.14
N LYS A 463 -17.11 2.19 26.12
CA LYS A 463 -18.38 1.47 26.31
C LYS A 463 -18.50 0.33 25.29
N VAL A 464 -18.98 -0.83 25.76
CA VAL A 464 -19.37 -1.95 24.90
C VAL A 464 -20.87 -2.12 25.02
N ILE A 465 -21.55 -2.25 23.89
CA ILE A 465 -22.98 -2.51 23.78
C ILE A 465 -23.18 -3.91 23.23
N LYS A 466 -23.95 -4.71 23.96
CA LYS A 466 -24.39 -6.06 23.59
C LYS A 466 -25.92 -6.25 23.71
N ASP A 467 -26.63 -5.18 24.09
CA ASP A 467 -28.09 -5.17 24.22
C ASP A 467 -28.66 -3.97 23.46
N SER A 468 -29.70 -4.20 22.67
CA SER A 468 -30.41 -3.16 21.92
C SER A 468 -31.12 -2.13 22.81
N LYS A 469 -31.29 -2.41 24.11
CA LYS A 469 -31.83 -1.45 25.10
C LYS A 469 -30.83 -0.39 25.56
N ASP A 470 -29.56 -0.62 25.29
CA ASP A 470 -28.50 0.35 25.59
C ASP A 470 -28.60 1.59 24.69
N LYS A 471 -27.99 2.69 25.14
CA LYS A 471 -27.92 3.95 24.37
C LYS A 471 -26.50 4.18 23.88
N VAL A 472 -26.38 4.57 22.61
CA VAL A 472 -25.13 5.04 22.03
C VAL A 472 -24.93 6.50 22.43
N ASN A 473 -23.77 6.83 23.00
CA ASN A 473 -23.50 8.19 23.50
C ASN A 473 -22.80 9.03 22.42
N VAL A 474 -23.56 9.56 21.50
CA VAL A 474 -23.11 10.45 20.41
C VAL A 474 -24.01 11.69 20.33
N LYS A 475 -23.56 12.73 19.61
CA LYS A 475 -24.32 13.98 19.47
C LYS A 475 -25.27 14.04 18.28
N TYR A 476 -25.25 13.05 17.42
CA TYR A 476 -26.14 12.90 16.28
C TYR A 476 -27.18 11.80 16.56
N PRO A 477 -28.33 11.79 15.85
CA PRO A 477 -29.35 10.77 16.04
C PRO A 477 -28.78 9.37 15.77
N PHE A 478 -28.80 8.52 16.79
CA PHE A 478 -28.34 7.13 16.72
C PHE A 478 -29.28 6.27 17.56
N TYR A 479 -29.92 5.31 16.91
CA TYR A 479 -30.94 4.45 17.51
C TYR A 479 -30.55 3.00 17.32
N LEU A 480 -30.78 2.19 18.37
CA LEU A 480 -30.78 0.74 18.28
C LEU A 480 -32.24 0.30 18.17
N LEU A 481 -32.57 -0.33 17.04
CA LEU A 481 -33.94 -0.67 16.68
C LEU A 481 -34.37 -2.01 17.23
N LEU A 482 -35.68 -2.29 17.25
CA LEU A 482 -36.30 -3.56 17.70
C LEU A 482 -35.75 -4.01 19.06
N GLN A 483 -35.90 -3.19 20.08
CA GLN A 483 -35.47 -3.54 21.45
C GLN A 483 -36.17 -4.77 22.00
N GLU A 484 -37.40 -5.01 21.55
CA GLU A 484 -38.17 -6.22 21.85
C GLU A 484 -38.50 -6.91 20.53
N ARG A 485 -37.77 -7.98 20.21
CA ARG A 485 -37.92 -8.73 18.97
C ARG A 485 -38.08 -10.21 19.20
N LYS A 486 -38.70 -10.88 18.25
CA LYS A 486 -38.80 -12.36 18.23
C LYS A 486 -37.64 -12.91 17.41
N ALA A 487 -36.51 -13.13 18.04
CA ALA A 487 -35.34 -13.78 17.43
C ALA A 487 -35.55 -15.30 17.40
N LYS A 488 -35.27 -15.95 16.29
CA LYS A 488 -35.31 -17.40 16.13
C LYS A 488 -33.98 -18.06 16.43
N ASP A 489 -32.92 -17.35 16.16
CA ASP A 489 -31.54 -17.80 16.34
C ASP A 489 -30.64 -16.63 16.74
N GLU A 490 -29.35 -16.87 16.77
CA GLU A 490 -28.32 -15.88 17.17
C GLU A 490 -28.22 -14.75 16.16
N ASN A 491 -28.32 -15.04 14.86
CA ASN A 491 -28.30 -14.04 13.79
C ASN A 491 -29.47 -13.06 13.91
N ASP A 492 -30.68 -13.58 14.17
CA ASP A 492 -31.88 -12.77 14.41
C ASP A 492 -31.77 -11.91 15.67
N SER A 493 -30.84 -12.22 16.59
CA SER A 493 -30.57 -11.42 17.77
C SER A 493 -29.66 -10.22 17.47
N SER A 494 -29.17 -10.05 16.24
CA SER A 494 -28.29 -8.95 15.83
C SER A 494 -28.82 -7.58 16.19
N ILE A 495 -28.00 -6.73 16.81
CA ILE A 495 -28.34 -5.33 17.12
C ILE A 495 -28.40 -4.54 15.83
N ILE A 496 -29.55 -3.97 15.53
CA ILE A 496 -29.78 -3.16 14.34
C ILE A 496 -29.54 -1.70 14.70
N SER A 497 -28.63 -1.06 13.97
CA SER A 497 -28.24 0.34 14.19
C SER A 497 -28.78 1.24 13.09
N TYR A 498 -29.50 2.30 13.50
CA TYR A 498 -29.99 3.33 12.59
C TYR A 498 -29.49 4.69 13.06
N PHE A 499 -28.82 5.42 12.17
CA PHE A 499 -28.33 6.75 12.51
C PHE A 499 -28.40 7.71 11.32
N THR A 500 -28.51 8.98 11.64
CA THR A 500 -28.61 10.05 10.65
C THR A 500 -27.48 11.04 10.85
N TYR A 501 -26.79 11.36 9.79
CA TYR A 501 -25.81 12.43 9.77
C TYR A 501 -25.86 13.18 8.44
N ASP A 502 -25.95 14.52 8.51
CA ASP A 502 -25.86 15.43 7.38
C ASP A 502 -26.83 15.08 6.23
N HIS A 503 -28.11 14.79 6.58
CA HIS A 503 -29.20 14.38 5.70
C HIS A 503 -29.10 12.96 5.13
N LEU A 504 -28.08 12.19 5.46
CA LEU A 504 -27.99 10.78 5.10
C LEU A 504 -28.42 9.88 6.26
N ASN A 505 -29.27 8.93 5.92
CA ASN A 505 -29.76 7.90 6.83
C ASN A 505 -29.02 6.60 6.57
N TYR A 506 -28.48 6.03 7.63
CA TYR A 506 -27.73 4.78 7.58
C TYR A 506 -28.44 3.70 8.37
N LEU A 507 -28.56 2.50 7.80
CA LEU A 507 -29.13 1.34 8.46
C LEU A 507 -28.13 0.17 8.41
N PHE A 508 -27.75 -0.34 9.57
CA PHE A 508 -26.83 -1.47 9.72
C PHE A 508 -27.57 -2.65 10.33
N MET A 509 -27.66 -3.74 9.58
CA MET A 509 -28.54 -4.88 9.88
C MET A 509 -27.89 -5.97 10.74
N GLY A 510 -26.54 -5.98 10.91
CA GLY A 510 -25.85 -7.17 11.41
C GLY A 510 -26.14 -8.36 10.52
N ASP A 511 -26.50 -9.51 11.11
CA ASP A 511 -26.87 -10.72 10.37
C ASP A 511 -28.38 -11.02 10.39
N ALA A 512 -29.18 -9.98 10.64
CA ALA A 512 -30.63 -10.08 10.69
C ALA A 512 -31.23 -10.69 9.42
N SER A 513 -32.19 -11.60 9.60
CA SER A 513 -32.91 -12.30 8.51
C SER A 513 -34.09 -11.50 7.95
N LYS A 514 -34.69 -12.02 6.86
CA LYS A 514 -35.93 -11.49 6.25
C LYS A 514 -37.10 -11.40 7.26
N GLU A 515 -37.12 -12.26 8.27
CA GLU A 515 -38.15 -12.21 9.32
C GLU A 515 -37.99 -10.97 10.21
N ILE A 516 -36.75 -10.59 10.50
CA ILE A 516 -36.43 -9.36 11.26
C ILE A 516 -36.67 -8.12 10.40
N GLU A 517 -36.34 -8.17 9.10
CA GLU A 517 -36.67 -7.11 8.13
C GLU A 517 -38.19 -6.83 8.10
N LYS A 518 -39.03 -7.89 8.13
CA LYS A 518 -40.47 -7.76 8.23
C LYS A 518 -40.92 -7.11 9.54
N GLN A 519 -40.32 -7.53 10.68
CA GLN A 519 -40.62 -6.88 11.98
C GLN A 519 -40.25 -5.41 11.99
N LEU A 520 -39.16 -5.01 11.27
CA LEU A 520 -38.79 -3.60 11.10
C LEU A 520 -39.85 -2.83 10.32
N MET A 521 -40.32 -3.37 9.19
CA MET A 521 -41.40 -2.74 8.38
C MET A 521 -42.70 -2.59 9.17
N ASP A 522 -43.04 -3.59 9.99
CA ASP A 522 -44.26 -3.58 10.80
C ASP A 522 -44.15 -2.54 11.95
N ALA A 523 -42.93 -2.30 12.47
CA ALA A 523 -42.72 -1.44 13.64
C ALA A 523 -42.35 0.01 13.31
N TYR A 524 -41.74 0.28 12.14
CA TYR A 524 -41.19 1.59 11.80
C TYR A 524 -41.43 1.94 10.32
N ASP A 525 -41.67 3.22 10.04
CA ASP A 525 -41.58 3.78 8.70
C ASP A 525 -40.16 4.33 8.50
N LEU A 526 -39.25 3.47 8.03
CA LEU A 526 -37.83 3.78 7.88
C LEU A 526 -37.52 4.19 6.45
N LYS A 527 -36.63 5.20 6.32
CA LYS A 527 -35.96 5.53 5.08
C LYS A 527 -34.46 5.48 5.33
N ALA A 528 -33.71 4.87 4.42
CA ALA A 528 -32.25 4.73 4.57
C ALA A 528 -31.55 4.93 3.23
N ASP A 529 -30.74 5.97 3.12
CA ASP A 529 -29.92 6.21 1.92
C ASP A 529 -28.84 5.14 1.73
N VAL A 530 -28.31 4.63 2.83
CA VAL A 530 -27.23 3.64 2.88
C VAL A 530 -27.65 2.48 3.78
N ILE A 531 -27.67 1.28 3.23
CA ILE A 531 -27.86 0.05 4.02
C ILE A 531 -26.58 -0.78 4.06
N LYS A 532 -26.15 -1.20 5.25
CA LYS A 532 -25.26 -2.36 5.43
C LYS A 532 -26.13 -3.60 5.44
N VAL A 533 -26.06 -4.33 4.34
CA VAL A 533 -26.90 -5.50 4.08
C VAL A 533 -26.70 -6.59 5.14
N GLY A 534 -27.80 -7.21 5.56
CA GLY A 534 -27.77 -8.27 6.57
C GLY A 534 -27.07 -9.54 6.09
N HIS A 535 -26.48 -10.27 7.03
CA HIS A 535 -25.91 -11.61 6.87
C HIS A 535 -25.01 -11.74 5.64
N HIS A 536 -24.10 -10.77 5.47
CA HIS A 536 -23.10 -10.70 4.37
C HIS A 536 -23.71 -10.81 2.96
N GLY A 537 -25.00 -10.46 2.80
CA GLY A 537 -25.74 -10.63 1.55
C GLY A 537 -26.20 -12.07 1.29
N SER A 538 -26.49 -12.83 2.33
CA SER A 538 -27.13 -14.16 2.25
C SER A 538 -28.49 -14.08 1.59
N ASN A 539 -28.97 -15.16 1.00
CA ASN A 539 -30.34 -15.29 0.52
C ASN A 539 -31.39 -15.35 1.65
N THR A 540 -30.95 -15.50 2.91
CA THR A 540 -31.81 -15.45 4.12
C THR A 540 -32.13 -14.02 4.55
N SER A 541 -31.49 -13.01 3.97
CA SER A 541 -31.69 -11.57 4.19
C SER A 541 -32.04 -10.86 2.88
N SER A 542 -32.27 -9.54 2.94
CA SER A 542 -32.47 -8.67 1.77
C SER A 542 -33.76 -8.94 1.00
N ASP A 543 -34.88 -8.94 1.75
CA ASP A 543 -36.20 -9.04 1.14
C ASP A 543 -36.50 -7.85 0.22
N ALA A 544 -37.06 -8.12 -0.95
CA ALA A 544 -37.31 -7.09 -1.96
C ALA A 544 -38.28 -6.00 -1.48
N ALA A 545 -39.35 -6.38 -0.74
CA ALA A 545 -40.31 -5.42 -0.23
C ALA A 545 -39.70 -4.55 0.87
N PHE A 546 -38.82 -5.10 1.70
CA PHE A 546 -38.08 -4.36 2.71
C PHE A 546 -37.13 -3.33 2.06
N LEU A 547 -36.31 -3.76 1.10
CA LEU A 547 -35.36 -2.88 0.40
C LEU A 547 -36.08 -1.76 -0.36
N ASP A 548 -37.19 -2.06 -1.03
CA ASP A 548 -38.01 -1.09 -1.73
C ASP A 548 -38.63 -0.06 -0.74
N SER A 549 -39.10 -0.51 0.42
CA SER A 549 -39.68 0.36 1.44
C SER A 549 -38.69 1.38 2.00
N LEU A 550 -37.38 1.07 2.01
CA LEU A 550 -36.33 1.95 2.52
C LEU A 550 -36.00 3.11 1.57
N ASP A 551 -36.34 3.03 0.28
CA ASP A 551 -35.91 3.99 -0.77
C ASP A 551 -34.38 4.13 -0.81
N CYS A 552 -33.68 2.99 -0.71
CA CYS A 552 -32.26 2.93 -0.51
C CYS A 552 -31.49 3.19 -1.82
N LYS A 553 -30.40 3.94 -1.77
CA LYS A 553 -29.53 4.24 -2.92
C LYS A 553 -28.29 3.38 -2.96
N ILE A 554 -27.76 3.00 -1.79
CA ILE A 554 -26.47 2.34 -1.65
C ILE A 554 -26.58 1.15 -0.71
N ALA A 555 -26.08 0.01 -1.18
CA ALA A 555 -25.91 -1.21 -0.37
C ALA A 555 -24.41 -1.49 -0.12
N LEU A 556 -24.04 -1.64 1.13
CA LEU A 556 -22.73 -2.07 1.58
C LEU A 556 -22.77 -3.54 1.97
N ILE A 557 -21.91 -4.36 1.41
CA ILE A 557 -21.83 -5.79 1.71
C ILE A 557 -20.42 -6.11 2.21
N SER A 558 -20.31 -6.68 3.41
CA SER A 558 -19.06 -7.28 3.88
C SER A 558 -19.05 -8.77 3.55
N ALA A 559 -18.15 -9.22 2.70
CA ALA A 559 -18.00 -10.62 2.37
C ALA A 559 -16.56 -10.96 2.00
N GLY A 560 -16.13 -12.16 2.26
CA GLY A 560 -14.80 -12.65 1.89
C GLY A 560 -14.74 -13.05 0.41
N TYR A 561 -13.60 -12.87 -0.23
CA TYR A 561 -13.40 -13.34 -1.60
C TYR A 561 -13.44 -14.87 -1.68
N LYS A 562 -14.31 -15.42 -2.53
CA LYS A 562 -14.52 -16.87 -2.69
C LYS A 562 -14.74 -17.56 -1.33
N ASN A 563 -15.58 -16.96 -0.49
CA ASN A 563 -15.91 -17.54 0.80
C ASN A 563 -16.71 -18.84 0.64
N LYS A 564 -16.66 -19.70 1.67
CA LYS A 564 -17.30 -21.03 1.65
C LYS A 564 -18.83 -21.02 1.62
N TYR A 565 -19.43 -19.84 1.86
CA TYR A 565 -20.88 -19.67 1.94
C TYR A 565 -21.48 -19.11 0.64
N ASP A 566 -20.63 -18.80 -0.37
CA ASP A 566 -20.99 -18.13 -1.62
C ASP A 566 -21.72 -16.78 -1.40
N HIS A 567 -21.32 -16.05 -0.34
CA HIS A 567 -21.85 -14.71 -0.07
C HIS A 567 -21.04 -13.64 -0.82
N PRO A 568 -21.67 -12.55 -1.33
CA PRO A 568 -23.13 -12.34 -1.41
C PRO A 568 -23.80 -13.32 -2.37
N SER A 569 -25.04 -13.73 -2.07
CA SER A 569 -25.80 -14.65 -2.90
C SER A 569 -26.19 -13.97 -4.24
N THR A 570 -26.28 -14.78 -5.29
CA THR A 570 -26.76 -14.29 -6.59
C THR A 570 -28.17 -13.72 -6.52
N GLU A 571 -29.02 -14.25 -5.63
CA GLU A 571 -30.38 -13.77 -5.40
C GLU A 571 -30.36 -12.36 -4.82
N THR A 572 -29.62 -12.12 -3.75
CA THR A 572 -29.46 -10.80 -3.12
C THR A 572 -28.93 -9.76 -4.13
N LEU A 573 -27.89 -10.11 -4.90
CA LEU A 573 -27.33 -9.20 -5.91
C LEU A 573 -28.36 -8.85 -7.00
N LYS A 574 -29.15 -9.82 -7.45
CA LYS A 574 -30.23 -9.56 -8.42
C LYS A 574 -31.33 -8.67 -7.84
N THR A 575 -31.71 -8.86 -6.59
CA THR A 575 -32.72 -8.02 -5.92
C THR A 575 -32.24 -6.58 -5.84
N LEU A 576 -30.99 -6.35 -5.43
CA LEU A 576 -30.39 -5.01 -5.35
C LEU A 576 -30.29 -4.35 -6.74
N ASP A 577 -29.86 -5.08 -7.76
CA ASP A 577 -29.77 -4.59 -9.14
C ASP A 577 -31.15 -4.24 -9.71
N HIS A 578 -32.15 -5.09 -9.48
CA HIS A 578 -33.53 -4.84 -9.93
C HIS A 578 -34.16 -3.59 -9.31
N LEU A 579 -33.81 -3.30 -8.05
CA LEU A 579 -34.23 -2.08 -7.34
C LEU A 579 -33.33 -0.86 -7.64
N ASN A 580 -32.36 -0.99 -8.55
CA ASN A 580 -31.37 0.06 -8.89
C ASN A 580 -30.56 0.55 -7.68
N ILE A 581 -30.29 -0.30 -6.71
CA ILE A 581 -29.46 0.02 -5.55
C ILE A 581 -27.99 -0.25 -5.89
N HIS A 582 -27.16 0.81 -5.83
CA HIS A 582 -25.73 0.68 -6.09
C HIS A 582 -25.05 -0.16 -5.01
N THR A 583 -24.49 -1.29 -5.39
CA THR A 583 -23.88 -2.25 -4.47
C THR A 583 -22.37 -2.13 -4.45
N PHE A 584 -21.81 -2.00 -3.25
CA PHE A 584 -20.37 -2.06 -2.98
C PHE A 584 -20.09 -3.25 -2.07
N CYS A 585 -19.15 -4.11 -2.47
CA CYS A 585 -18.81 -5.33 -1.74
C CYS A 585 -17.33 -5.36 -1.38
N THR A 586 -17.02 -5.64 -0.10
CA THR A 586 -15.62 -5.67 0.35
C THR A 586 -14.77 -6.72 -0.37
N SER A 587 -15.35 -7.79 -0.88
CA SER A 587 -14.64 -8.84 -1.62
C SER A 587 -14.15 -8.39 -3.00
N THR A 588 -14.82 -7.41 -3.63
CA THR A 588 -14.50 -6.89 -4.97
C THR A 588 -13.87 -5.50 -4.92
N ASP A 589 -14.35 -4.64 -4.03
CA ASP A 589 -14.01 -3.22 -3.99
C ASP A 589 -12.98 -2.89 -2.90
N GLY A 590 -12.59 -3.89 -2.08
CA GLY A 590 -11.78 -3.67 -0.90
C GLY A 590 -12.57 -2.96 0.20
N SER A 591 -11.91 -2.25 1.11
CA SER A 591 -12.60 -1.41 2.09
C SER A 591 -13.34 -0.27 1.43
N ILE A 592 -14.48 0.10 2.03
CA ILE A 592 -15.39 1.14 1.53
C ILE A 592 -15.44 2.26 2.56
N ALA A 593 -15.40 3.52 2.11
CA ALA A 593 -15.52 4.69 2.96
C ALA A 593 -16.54 5.68 2.39
N ILE A 594 -17.38 6.20 3.26
CA ILE A 594 -18.28 7.32 2.96
C ILE A 594 -17.81 8.52 3.79
N TYR A 595 -17.57 9.64 3.11
CA TYR A 595 -17.18 10.92 3.70
C TYR A 595 -18.30 11.91 3.49
N SER A 596 -18.86 12.47 4.55
CA SER A 596 -19.92 13.48 4.49
C SER A 596 -19.45 14.83 5.02
N LEU A 597 -19.79 15.89 4.29
CA LEU A 597 -19.54 17.28 4.67
C LEU A 597 -20.69 18.16 4.18
N HIS A 598 -21.48 18.70 5.07
CA HIS A 598 -22.70 19.44 4.76
C HIS A 598 -23.63 18.63 3.84
N HIS A 599 -23.96 19.12 2.65
CA HIS A 599 -24.87 18.46 1.70
C HIS A 599 -24.17 17.53 0.71
N PHE A 600 -22.88 17.26 0.90
CA PHE A 600 -22.10 16.43 -0.01
C PHE A 600 -21.58 15.18 0.70
N ALA A 601 -21.78 14.04 0.07
CA ALA A 601 -21.13 12.83 0.51
C ALA A 601 -20.40 12.16 -0.66
N PHE A 602 -19.26 11.58 -0.33
CA PHE A 602 -18.41 10.88 -1.30
C PHE A 602 -18.24 9.44 -0.84
N ILE A 603 -18.45 8.50 -1.75
CA ILE A 603 -18.08 7.11 -1.52
C ILE A 603 -16.78 6.81 -2.25
N VAL A 604 -15.86 6.18 -1.55
CA VAL A 604 -14.55 5.80 -2.07
C VAL A 604 -14.27 4.37 -1.70
N THR A 605 -13.80 3.58 -2.65
CA THR A 605 -13.35 2.21 -2.38
C THR A 605 -11.83 2.11 -2.44
N ASN A 606 -11.29 1.05 -1.85
CA ASN A 606 -9.85 0.81 -1.89
C ASN A 606 -9.31 0.57 -3.31
N ASP A 607 -10.14 0.11 -4.24
CA ASP A 607 -9.78 -0.11 -5.63
C ASP A 607 -9.93 1.13 -6.51
N GLY A 608 -10.32 2.27 -5.93
CA GLY A 608 -10.29 3.57 -6.55
C GLY A 608 -11.62 3.97 -7.23
N LEU A 609 -12.71 3.24 -7.01
CA LEU A 609 -14.03 3.71 -7.38
C LEU A 609 -14.37 4.94 -6.54
N PHE A 610 -14.94 5.95 -7.18
CA PHE A 610 -15.37 7.19 -6.57
C PHE A 610 -16.77 7.54 -7.04
N GLY A 611 -17.65 7.87 -6.10
CA GLY A 611 -19.02 8.30 -6.38
C GLY A 611 -19.40 9.49 -5.51
N ILE A 612 -20.35 10.30 -5.98
CA ILE A 612 -20.96 11.39 -5.22
C ILE A 612 -22.36 10.95 -4.85
N ILE A 613 -22.68 10.97 -3.58
CA ILE A 613 -24.03 10.76 -3.04
C ILE A 613 -24.65 12.15 -2.91
N ARG A 614 -25.74 12.38 -3.61
CA ARG A 614 -26.55 13.58 -3.39
C ARG A 614 -27.60 13.23 -2.33
N ALA A 615 -27.56 13.92 -1.22
CA ALA A 615 -28.56 13.83 -0.15
C ALA A 615 -29.87 14.48 -0.61
#